data_49b48e25720f095e7347675b2ba8ab57
#
_entry.id   49b48e25720f095e7347675b2ba8ab57
#
_cell.length_a   1.000
_cell.length_b   1.000
_cell.length_c   1.000
_cell.angle_alpha   90.00
_cell.angle_beta   90.00
_cell.angle_gamma   90.00
#
_symmetry.space_group_name_H-M   'P 1'
#
loop_
_entity.id
_entity.type
_entity.pdbx_description
1 polymer ?
#
loop_
_entity_poly.entity_id
_entity_poly.type
_entity_poly.pdbx_seq_one_letter_code
_entity_poly.pdbx_strand_id
1 'polypeptide(L)'
;TQAYSRIHSMKPGGFAKQTTTIDVEEDAMLQYIPHPTSPHKDSVYEAINTINIAKTSRVIWGEVITCGRKLYGEGEIFEFKEFKNYTRIFLDGHLIFKDRLYMKPSEMDLTTMGQWEDYTHQATIFIYDQQLEEDHLLELLEKALKDDEGVEYGITTTVGGGIVIRIVGHGGEQLYNIAKRFEYSILDEIIEPI
;
A
#
# COMPACT_ATOMS: atom_id res chain seq x y z
N THR A 1 1.10 -7.38 11.81
CA THR A 1 0.71 -8.75 11.38
C THR A 1 1.95 -9.57 11.12
N GLN A 2 1.88 -10.89 11.35
CA GLN A 2 3.03 -11.79 11.14
C GLN A 2 2.87 -12.66 9.87
N ALA A 3 1.85 -12.42 9.06
CA ALA A 3 1.54 -13.19 7.86
C ALA A 3 0.63 -12.40 6.92
N TYR A 4 0.55 -12.83 5.67
CA TYR A 4 -0.36 -12.30 4.66
C TYR A 4 -1.81 -12.23 5.16
N SER A 5 -2.48 -11.13 4.87
CA SER A 5 -3.93 -11.00 5.01
C SER A 5 -4.62 -11.79 3.90
N ARG A 6 -5.13 -12.97 4.21
CA ARG A 6 -5.75 -13.87 3.23
C ARG A 6 -7.25 -13.63 3.18
N ILE A 7 -7.74 -13.20 2.03
CA ILE A 7 -9.17 -13.07 1.79
C ILE A 7 -9.65 -14.34 1.14
N HIS A 8 -10.23 -15.23 1.93
CA HIS A 8 -10.61 -16.57 1.49
C HIS A 8 -11.72 -16.57 0.43
N SER A 9 -11.74 -17.63 -0.39
CA SER A 9 -12.83 -17.91 -1.33
C SER A 9 -14.18 -17.95 -0.63
N MET A 10 -15.21 -17.46 -1.28
CA MET A 10 -16.54 -17.30 -0.70
C MET A 10 -17.60 -17.99 -1.52
N LYS A 11 -18.67 -18.44 -0.87
CA LYS A 11 -19.88 -18.91 -1.53
C LYS A 11 -20.57 -17.73 -2.25
N PRO A 12 -21.40 -17.99 -3.28
CA PRO A 12 -22.20 -16.94 -3.91
C PRO A 12 -22.96 -16.09 -2.87
N GLY A 13 -22.84 -14.75 -2.99
CA GLY A 13 -23.43 -13.79 -2.04
C GLY A 13 -22.61 -13.50 -0.78
N GLY A 14 -21.53 -14.23 -0.55
CA GLY A 14 -20.57 -13.92 0.54
C GLY A 14 -19.70 -12.73 0.21
N PHE A 15 -19.35 -11.94 1.23
CA PHE A 15 -18.36 -10.86 1.14
C PHE A 15 -17.66 -10.67 2.50
N ALA A 16 -16.47 -10.09 2.47
CA ALA A 16 -15.76 -9.65 3.66
C ALA A 16 -15.54 -8.14 3.62
N LYS A 17 -15.64 -7.51 4.77
CA LYS A 17 -15.38 -6.09 4.93
C LYS A 17 -14.45 -5.84 6.11
N GLN A 18 -13.50 -4.93 5.90
CA GLN A 18 -12.63 -4.41 6.95
C GLN A 18 -12.79 -2.90 7.03
N THR A 19 -12.88 -2.36 8.22
CA THR A 19 -12.84 -0.92 8.45
C THR A 19 -11.73 -0.63 9.45
N THR A 20 -10.85 0.28 9.09
CA THR A 20 -9.74 0.73 9.93
C THR A 20 -9.89 2.22 10.14
N THR A 21 -9.86 2.65 11.40
CA THR A 21 -9.80 4.08 11.75
C THR A 21 -8.61 4.26 12.68
N ILE A 22 -7.76 5.22 12.36
CA ILE A 22 -6.57 5.56 13.14
C ILE A 22 -6.56 7.07 13.35
N ASP A 23 -6.34 7.48 14.59
CA ASP A 23 -6.13 8.87 14.96
C ASP A 23 -4.67 8.99 15.45
N VAL A 24 -3.88 9.85 14.81
CA VAL A 24 -2.48 10.13 15.14
C VAL A 24 -2.41 11.55 15.68
N GLU A 25 -2.22 11.64 16.99
CA GLU A 25 -2.21 12.92 17.71
C GLU A 25 -0.94 13.73 17.44
N GLU A 26 -0.88 14.95 17.98
CA GLU A 26 0.30 15.81 17.90
C GLU A 26 1.55 15.09 18.44
N ASP A 27 2.68 15.28 17.78
CA ASP A 27 3.99 14.70 18.10
C ASP A 27 4.04 13.16 18.14
N ALA A 28 2.93 12.49 17.78
CA ALA A 28 2.87 11.04 17.67
C ALA A 28 3.42 10.53 16.33
N MET A 29 3.89 9.29 16.31
CA MET A 29 4.35 8.62 15.10
C MET A 29 3.58 7.33 14.85
N LEU A 30 3.05 7.19 13.64
CA LEU A 30 2.46 5.96 13.11
C LEU A 30 3.38 5.33 12.09
N GLN A 31 3.69 4.06 12.29
CA GLN A 31 4.33 3.19 11.32
C GLN A 31 3.42 1.98 11.09
N TYR A 32 2.87 1.87 9.89
CA TYR A 32 1.94 0.80 9.57
C TYR A 32 2.15 0.31 8.15
N ILE A 33 2.96 -0.71 7.98
CA ILE A 33 3.12 -1.47 6.72
C ILE A 33 2.84 -2.94 7.06
N PRO A 34 1.60 -3.41 6.90
CA PRO A 34 1.22 -4.79 7.15
C PRO A 34 1.75 -5.71 6.06
N HIS A 35 1.81 -7.01 6.35
CA HIS A 35 2.07 -8.01 5.31
C HIS A 35 1.04 -7.93 4.18
N PRO A 36 1.39 -8.37 2.96
CA PRO A 36 0.55 -8.26 1.79
C PRO A 36 -0.86 -8.83 1.95
N THR A 37 -1.83 -8.21 1.30
CA THR A 37 -3.20 -8.70 1.18
C THR A 37 -3.33 -9.54 -0.07
N SER A 38 -3.77 -10.79 0.09
CA SER A 38 -3.93 -11.76 -0.98
C SER A 38 -5.40 -12.19 -1.12
N PRO A 39 -6.13 -11.67 -2.12
CA PRO A 39 -7.49 -12.09 -2.41
C PRO A 39 -7.46 -13.44 -3.15
N HIS A 40 -8.09 -14.48 -2.58
CA HIS A 40 -8.20 -15.78 -3.21
C HIS A 40 -9.28 -15.78 -4.29
N LYS A 41 -9.26 -16.78 -5.18
CA LYS A 41 -10.31 -17.02 -6.16
C LYS A 41 -11.70 -16.94 -5.54
N ASP A 42 -12.63 -16.34 -6.25
CA ASP A 42 -14.04 -16.14 -5.85
C ASP A 42 -14.26 -15.27 -4.61
N SER A 43 -13.25 -14.61 -4.07
CA SER A 43 -13.43 -13.69 -2.94
C SER A 43 -14.06 -12.37 -3.37
N VAL A 44 -14.82 -11.77 -2.44
CA VAL A 44 -15.37 -10.40 -2.53
C VAL A 44 -14.93 -9.64 -1.29
N TYR A 45 -14.22 -8.53 -1.47
CA TYR A 45 -13.62 -7.82 -0.35
C TYR A 45 -13.72 -6.31 -0.49
N GLU A 46 -13.99 -5.65 0.63
CA GLU A 46 -13.92 -4.20 0.77
C GLU A 46 -13.10 -3.81 2.01
N ALA A 47 -12.05 -3.03 1.82
CA ALA A 47 -11.35 -2.33 2.89
C ALA A 47 -11.67 -0.84 2.84
N ILE A 48 -11.89 -0.25 4.01
CA ILE A 48 -12.07 1.20 4.19
C ILE A 48 -11.12 1.65 5.30
N ASN A 49 -10.14 2.46 4.93
CA ASN A 49 -9.15 2.99 5.85
C ASN A 49 -9.35 4.50 5.98
N THR A 50 -9.41 4.98 7.20
CA THR A 50 -9.50 6.40 7.53
C THR A 50 -8.43 6.73 8.55
N ILE A 51 -7.50 7.60 8.19
CA ILE A 51 -6.40 8.00 9.05
C ILE A 51 -6.51 9.51 9.26
N ASN A 52 -6.69 9.92 10.51
CA ASN A 52 -6.71 11.30 10.92
C ASN A 52 -5.36 11.62 11.54
N ILE A 53 -4.69 12.66 11.06
CA ILE A 53 -3.36 13.04 11.50
C ILE A 53 -3.33 14.50 11.94
N ALA A 54 -2.61 14.78 13.00
CA ALA A 54 -2.31 16.13 13.45
C ALA A 54 -1.11 16.70 12.70
N LYS A 55 -0.98 18.03 12.65
CA LYS A 55 0.05 18.73 11.89
C LYS A 55 1.48 18.36 12.29
N THR A 56 1.74 18.10 13.58
CA THR A 56 3.07 17.76 14.09
C THR A 56 3.31 16.25 14.13
N SER A 57 2.33 15.44 13.73
CA SER A 57 2.48 13.98 13.68
C SER A 57 3.38 13.54 12.53
N ARG A 58 3.87 12.30 12.63
CA ARG A 58 4.64 11.62 11.58
C ARG A 58 3.93 10.33 11.20
N VAL A 59 3.79 10.07 9.91
CA VAL A 59 3.05 8.89 9.43
C VAL A 59 3.77 8.21 8.29
N ILE A 60 3.96 6.91 8.43
CA ILE A 60 4.27 5.98 7.34
C ILE A 60 3.12 4.96 7.29
N TRP A 61 2.29 5.08 6.27
CA TRP A 61 1.18 4.15 5.99
C TRP A 61 1.47 3.41 4.70
N GLY A 62 1.48 2.08 4.72
CA GLY A 62 1.74 1.27 3.54
C GLY A 62 0.75 0.13 3.37
N GLU A 63 0.53 -0.24 2.12
CA GLU A 63 -0.32 -1.36 1.72
C GLU A 63 0.35 -2.10 0.58
N VAL A 64 0.39 -3.42 0.66
CA VAL A 64 0.85 -4.28 -0.43
C VAL A 64 -0.29 -5.21 -0.83
N ILE A 65 -0.65 -5.18 -2.11
CA ILE A 65 -1.78 -5.93 -2.66
C ILE A 65 -1.27 -6.87 -3.75
N THR A 66 -1.75 -8.11 -3.72
CA THR A 66 -1.37 -9.14 -4.67
C THR A 66 -2.50 -9.47 -5.65
N CYS A 67 -2.18 -10.01 -6.81
CA CYS A 67 -3.17 -10.51 -7.78
C CYS A 67 -3.98 -11.71 -7.28
N GLY A 68 -3.63 -12.27 -6.12
CA GLY A 68 -4.16 -13.51 -5.60
C GLY A 68 -3.04 -14.49 -5.22
N ARG A 69 -3.32 -15.78 -5.26
CA ARG A 69 -2.36 -16.83 -4.93
C ARG A 69 -1.59 -17.31 -6.18
N LYS A 70 -0.74 -16.46 -6.73
CA LYS A 70 0.00 -16.68 -7.99
C LYS A 70 0.73 -18.04 -8.04
N LEU A 71 1.20 -18.56 -6.92
CA LEU A 71 1.96 -19.83 -6.83
C LEU A 71 1.12 -21.02 -6.33
N TYR A 72 -0.20 -20.88 -6.23
CA TYR A 72 -1.08 -21.94 -5.76
C TYR A 72 -1.76 -22.66 -6.94
N GLY A 73 -1.65 -23.98 -7.00
CA GLY A 73 -2.22 -24.77 -8.09
C GLY A 73 -1.62 -24.38 -9.45
N GLU A 74 -2.47 -24.05 -10.40
CA GLU A 74 -2.08 -23.54 -11.72
C GLU A 74 -1.81 -22.02 -11.72
N GLY A 75 -1.96 -21.38 -10.57
CA GLY A 75 -1.83 -19.93 -10.35
C GLY A 75 -3.18 -19.21 -10.34
N GLU A 76 -3.50 -18.56 -9.22
CA GLU A 76 -4.69 -17.70 -9.13
C GLU A 76 -4.27 -16.24 -9.37
N ILE A 77 -4.39 -15.76 -10.60
CA ILE A 77 -4.05 -14.40 -10.99
C ILE A 77 -5.33 -13.66 -11.36
N PHE A 78 -5.72 -12.68 -10.53
CA PHE A 78 -6.95 -11.89 -10.66
C PHE A 78 -8.23 -12.75 -10.78
N GLU A 79 -8.28 -13.88 -10.08
CA GLU A 79 -9.45 -14.77 -10.08
C GLU A 79 -10.46 -14.46 -8.94
N PHE A 80 -10.23 -13.43 -8.14
CA PHE A 80 -11.21 -12.92 -7.20
C PHE A 80 -12.37 -12.25 -7.94
N LYS A 81 -13.55 -12.19 -7.32
CA LYS A 81 -14.74 -11.56 -7.93
C LYS A 81 -14.70 -10.05 -7.86
N GLU A 82 -14.36 -9.50 -6.69
CA GLU A 82 -14.31 -8.07 -6.47
C GLU A 82 -13.33 -7.75 -5.34
N PHE A 83 -12.52 -6.73 -5.54
CA PHE A 83 -11.62 -6.18 -4.54
C PHE A 83 -11.74 -4.66 -4.52
N LYS A 84 -12.03 -4.11 -3.35
CA LYS A 84 -12.10 -2.68 -3.08
C LYS A 84 -11.18 -2.34 -1.93
N ASN A 85 -10.34 -1.33 -2.13
CA ASN A 85 -9.54 -0.76 -1.07
C ASN A 85 -9.60 0.77 -1.15
N TYR A 86 -10.13 1.40 -0.13
CA TYR A 86 -10.31 2.85 -0.05
C TYR A 86 -9.54 3.38 1.15
N THR A 87 -8.55 4.24 0.88
CA THR A 87 -7.75 4.89 1.92
C THR A 87 -7.94 6.40 1.84
N ARG A 88 -8.23 7.01 2.98
CA ARG A 88 -8.38 8.46 3.12
C ARG A 88 -7.54 8.92 4.30
N ILE A 89 -6.78 9.98 4.09
CA ILE A 89 -5.95 10.59 5.12
C ILE A 89 -6.35 12.06 5.26
N PHE A 90 -6.65 12.46 6.48
CA PHE A 90 -7.08 13.81 6.83
C PHE A 90 -6.04 14.44 7.74
N LEU A 91 -5.57 15.64 7.36
CA LEU A 91 -4.71 16.49 8.18
C LEU A 91 -5.57 17.56 8.82
N ASP A 92 -5.68 17.58 10.14
CA ASP A 92 -6.52 18.51 10.90
C ASP A 92 -7.94 18.62 10.29
N GLY A 93 -8.53 17.47 9.94
CA GLY A 93 -9.86 17.36 9.34
C GLY A 93 -9.94 17.67 7.84
N HIS A 94 -8.86 18.09 7.18
CA HIS A 94 -8.82 18.36 5.75
C HIS A 94 -8.27 17.13 4.99
N LEU A 95 -9.01 16.67 3.98
CA LEU A 95 -8.59 15.54 3.15
C LEU A 95 -7.33 15.91 2.34
N ILE A 96 -6.21 15.24 2.62
CA ILE A 96 -4.95 15.44 1.93
C ILE A 96 -4.54 14.27 1.02
N PHE A 97 -5.09 13.08 1.27
CA PHE A 97 -4.86 11.92 0.42
C PHE A 97 -6.13 11.07 0.32
N LYS A 98 -6.41 10.62 -0.90
CA LYS A 98 -7.49 9.69 -1.19
C LYS A 98 -7.02 8.71 -2.24
N ASP A 99 -6.91 7.45 -1.86
CA ASP A 99 -6.68 6.35 -2.79
C ASP A 99 -7.91 5.47 -2.92
N ARG A 100 -8.18 5.01 -4.13
CA ARG A 100 -9.31 4.15 -4.42
C ARG A 100 -8.90 3.10 -5.43
N LEU A 101 -8.56 1.93 -4.94
CA LEU A 101 -8.34 0.77 -5.77
C LEU A 101 -9.65 -0.03 -5.86
N TYR A 102 -10.13 -0.18 -7.09
CA TYR A 102 -11.30 -1.00 -7.41
C TYR A 102 -10.95 -1.95 -8.53
N MET A 103 -11.10 -3.23 -8.28
CA MET A 103 -10.83 -4.30 -9.24
C MET A 103 -12.00 -5.26 -9.29
N LYS A 104 -12.51 -5.49 -10.50
CA LYS A 104 -13.54 -6.48 -10.81
C LYS A 104 -13.18 -7.16 -12.13
N PRO A 105 -12.38 -8.23 -12.08
CA PRO A 105 -11.78 -8.85 -13.29
C PRO A 105 -12.80 -9.31 -14.31
N SER A 106 -14.05 -9.60 -13.89
CA SER A 106 -15.13 -9.95 -14.84
C SER A 106 -15.64 -8.78 -15.68
N GLU A 107 -15.33 -7.54 -15.30
CA GLU A 107 -15.82 -6.30 -15.94
C GLU A 107 -14.70 -5.41 -16.47
N MET A 108 -13.45 -5.67 -16.09
CA MET A 108 -12.30 -4.88 -16.49
C MET A 108 -11.09 -5.77 -16.78
N ASP A 109 -10.39 -5.47 -17.84
CA ASP A 109 -9.10 -6.09 -18.14
C ASP A 109 -8.00 -5.38 -17.36
N LEU A 110 -7.51 -6.03 -16.31
CA LEU A 110 -6.48 -5.48 -15.44
C LEU A 110 -5.08 -5.45 -16.08
N THR A 111 -4.90 -6.10 -17.24
CA THR A 111 -3.60 -6.14 -17.96
C THR A 111 -3.43 -4.99 -18.95
N THR A 112 -4.44 -4.12 -19.09
CA THR A 112 -4.36 -2.98 -20.00
C THR A 112 -3.45 -1.86 -19.47
N MET A 113 -2.97 -1.01 -20.39
CA MET A 113 -2.17 0.16 -20.10
C MET A 113 -2.82 1.06 -19.05
N GLY A 114 -2.04 1.45 -18.05
CA GLY A 114 -2.50 2.29 -16.94
C GLY A 114 -3.31 1.56 -15.87
N GLN A 115 -3.45 0.24 -15.99
CA GLN A 115 -3.93 -0.64 -14.94
C GLN A 115 -2.75 -1.36 -14.28
N TRP A 116 -2.71 -2.68 -14.30
CA TRP A 116 -1.60 -3.46 -13.75
C TRP A 116 -0.58 -3.88 -14.83
N GLU A 117 -0.95 -3.80 -16.11
CA GLU A 117 -0.13 -4.23 -17.25
C GLU A 117 0.39 -5.67 -17.05
N ASP A 118 1.71 -5.87 -17.08
CA ASP A 118 2.31 -7.17 -16.80
C ASP A 118 2.54 -7.43 -15.31
N TYR A 119 2.31 -6.42 -14.46
CA TYR A 119 2.55 -6.54 -13.02
C TYR A 119 1.41 -7.25 -12.31
N THR A 120 1.75 -7.92 -11.21
CA THR A 120 0.81 -8.73 -10.43
C THR A 120 0.72 -8.29 -8.97
N HIS A 121 1.55 -7.32 -8.56
CA HIS A 121 1.64 -6.84 -7.19
C HIS A 121 1.85 -5.33 -7.18
N GLN A 122 1.23 -4.66 -6.23
CA GLN A 122 1.37 -3.21 -6.04
C GLN A 122 1.57 -2.90 -4.55
N ALA A 123 2.55 -2.07 -4.27
CA ALA A 123 2.67 -1.39 -2.99
C ALA A 123 2.31 0.09 -3.15
N THR A 124 1.58 0.63 -2.18
CA THR A 124 1.34 2.07 -2.03
C THR A 124 1.82 2.48 -0.66
N ILE A 125 2.69 3.49 -0.58
CA ILE A 125 3.21 4.02 0.68
C ILE A 125 2.91 5.50 0.71
N PHE A 126 2.24 5.94 1.76
CA PHE A 126 2.01 7.35 2.06
C PHE A 126 2.89 7.76 3.25
N ILE A 127 3.56 8.89 3.12
CA ILE A 127 4.42 9.45 4.14
C ILE A 127 3.97 10.88 4.42
N TYR A 128 3.88 11.20 5.70
CA TYR A 128 3.71 12.56 6.18
C TYR A 128 4.72 12.83 7.29
N ASP A 129 5.63 13.72 7.01
CA ASP A 129 6.57 14.29 7.96
C ASP A 129 6.99 15.66 7.41
N GLN A 130 6.87 16.72 8.22
CA GLN A 130 7.21 18.08 7.79
C GLN A 130 8.70 18.31 7.55
N GLN A 131 9.57 17.37 7.96
CA GLN A 131 11.02 17.47 7.85
C GLN A 131 11.58 16.71 6.64
N LEU A 132 10.75 15.90 5.98
CA LEU A 132 11.18 15.07 4.85
C LEU A 132 10.81 15.73 3.51
N GLU A 133 11.79 15.82 2.64
CA GLU A 133 11.64 16.34 1.28
C GLU A 133 11.53 15.20 0.27
N GLU A 134 10.82 15.43 -0.86
CA GLU A 134 10.58 14.42 -1.90
C GLU A 134 11.90 13.87 -2.48
N ASP A 135 12.84 14.75 -2.81
CA ASP A 135 14.13 14.36 -3.41
C ASP A 135 14.92 13.43 -2.47
N HIS A 136 14.90 13.72 -1.17
CA HIS A 136 15.56 12.90 -0.18
C HIS A 136 14.90 11.52 -0.03
N LEU A 137 13.57 11.48 -0.01
CA LEU A 137 12.84 10.20 0.01
C LEU A 137 13.07 9.39 -1.27
N LEU A 138 13.26 10.04 -2.41
CA LEU A 138 13.62 9.37 -3.65
C LEU A 138 14.98 8.68 -3.54
N GLU A 139 16.00 9.35 -2.99
CA GLU A 139 17.31 8.74 -2.75
C GLU A 139 17.24 7.50 -1.83
N LEU A 140 16.46 7.59 -0.74
CA LEU A 140 16.26 6.46 0.16
C LEU A 140 15.52 5.30 -0.51
N LEU A 141 14.53 5.61 -1.35
CA LEU A 141 13.79 4.61 -2.10
C LEU A 141 14.69 3.89 -3.12
N GLU A 142 15.48 4.64 -3.89
CA GLU A 142 16.44 4.06 -4.84
C GLU A 142 17.45 3.16 -4.15
N LYS A 143 17.92 3.52 -2.97
CA LYS A 143 18.78 2.69 -2.14
C LYS A 143 18.07 1.41 -1.69
N ALA A 144 16.78 1.49 -1.31
CA ALA A 144 15.98 0.34 -0.93
C ALA A 144 15.68 -0.62 -2.09
N LEU A 145 15.67 -0.10 -3.33
CA LEU A 145 15.40 -0.83 -4.57
C LEU A 145 16.65 -1.44 -5.23
N LYS A 146 17.85 -1.04 -4.79
CA LYS A 146 19.13 -1.26 -5.51
C LYS A 146 19.37 -2.67 -6.04
N ASP A 147 18.89 -3.69 -5.32
CA ASP A 147 19.13 -5.10 -5.64
C ASP A 147 17.86 -5.81 -6.14
N ASP A 148 16.80 -5.05 -6.44
CA ASP A 148 15.51 -5.60 -6.87
C ASP A 148 15.29 -5.36 -8.36
N GLU A 149 15.10 -6.45 -9.12
CA GLU A 149 14.78 -6.42 -10.55
C GLU A 149 13.27 -6.61 -10.77
N GLY A 150 12.76 -6.13 -11.90
CA GLY A 150 11.39 -6.34 -12.33
C GLY A 150 10.37 -5.54 -11.50
N VAL A 151 10.78 -4.38 -10.99
CA VAL A 151 9.92 -3.42 -10.29
C VAL A 151 9.97 -2.07 -11.00
N GLU A 152 8.83 -1.37 -10.99
CA GLU A 152 8.74 0.04 -11.38
C GLU A 152 8.15 0.83 -10.24
N TYR A 153 8.49 2.11 -10.14
CA TYR A 153 8.02 2.97 -9.08
C TYR A 153 7.78 4.40 -9.56
N GLY A 154 6.99 5.11 -8.79
CA GLY A 154 6.77 6.54 -8.93
C GLY A 154 6.57 7.18 -7.56
N ILE A 155 7.02 8.42 -7.42
CA ILE A 155 6.88 9.26 -6.24
C ILE A 155 6.17 10.56 -6.61
N THR A 156 5.34 11.08 -5.72
CA THR A 156 4.65 12.35 -5.92
C THR A 156 4.22 12.97 -4.60
N THR A 157 4.18 14.29 -4.54
CA THR A 157 3.60 15.02 -3.41
C THR A 157 2.08 15.10 -3.50
N THR A 158 1.42 15.21 -2.35
CA THR A 158 -0.03 15.43 -2.24
C THR A 158 -0.34 16.88 -1.84
N VAL A 159 -1.58 17.27 -1.99
CA VAL A 159 -2.09 18.53 -1.41
C VAL A 159 -1.97 18.41 0.12
N GLY A 160 -1.27 19.37 0.76
CA GLY A 160 -1.06 19.36 2.20
C GLY A 160 0.27 18.73 2.67
N GLY A 161 1.19 18.42 1.73
CA GLY A 161 2.58 18.05 2.04
C GLY A 161 2.84 16.58 2.33
N GLY A 162 1.89 15.69 2.08
CA GLY A 162 2.14 14.25 2.11
C GLY A 162 2.85 13.80 0.82
N ILE A 163 3.59 12.71 0.91
CA ILE A 163 4.30 12.08 -0.22
C ILE A 163 3.75 10.69 -0.42
N VAL A 164 3.48 10.33 -1.68
CA VAL A 164 2.99 9.00 -2.08
C VAL A 164 4.00 8.34 -2.98
N ILE A 165 4.29 7.10 -2.66
CA ILE A 165 5.11 6.20 -3.46
C ILE A 165 4.24 5.03 -3.90
N ARG A 166 4.31 4.69 -5.20
CA ARG A 166 3.75 3.45 -5.73
C ARG A 166 4.85 2.62 -6.34
N ILE A 167 4.83 1.34 -6.02
CA ILE A 167 5.77 0.35 -6.56
C ILE A 167 4.94 -0.79 -7.13
N VAL A 168 5.24 -1.21 -8.35
CA VAL A 168 4.64 -2.38 -8.98
C VAL A 168 5.70 -3.43 -9.24
N GLY A 169 5.32 -4.70 -9.25
CA GLY A 169 6.24 -5.82 -9.41
C GLY A 169 5.53 -7.16 -9.51
N HIS A 170 6.29 -8.24 -9.34
CA HIS A 170 5.82 -9.59 -9.56
C HIS A 170 5.76 -10.46 -8.30
N GLY A 171 6.18 -9.94 -7.15
CA GLY A 171 6.26 -10.67 -5.88
C GLY A 171 5.78 -9.85 -4.68
N GLY A 172 4.80 -10.36 -3.93
CA GLY A 172 4.29 -9.66 -2.73
C GLY A 172 5.32 -9.55 -1.62
N GLU A 173 6.13 -10.58 -1.41
CA GLU A 173 7.24 -10.55 -0.45
C GLU A 173 8.34 -9.57 -0.90
N GLN A 174 8.64 -9.53 -2.20
CA GLN A 174 9.58 -8.56 -2.76
C GLN A 174 9.15 -7.14 -2.44
N LEU A 175 7.92 -6.75 -2.81
CA LEU A 175 7.42 -5.39 -2.56
C LEU A 175 7.32 -5.07 -1.06
N TYR A 176 6.93 -6.06 -0.25
CA TYR A 176 6.91 -5.89 1.21
C TYR A 176 8.31 -5.63 1.77
N ASN A 177 9.31 -6.39 1.34
CA ASN A 177 10.68 -6.23 1.80
C ASN A 177 11.28 -4.89 1.34
N ILE A 178 10.98 -4.44 0.12
CA ILE A 178 11.34 -3.10 -0.36
C ILE A 178 10.73 -2.03 0.55
N ALA A 179 9.42 -2.11 0.79
CA ALA A 179 8.71 -1.16 1.63
C ALA A 179 9.27 -1.13 3.07
N LYS A 180 9.65 -2.29 3.62
CA LYS A 180 10.26 -2.37 4.97
C LYS A 180 11.69 -1.82 5.01
N ARG A 181 12.53 -2.11 4.01
CA ARG A 181 13.87 -1.51 3.91
C ARG A 181 13.79 0.02 3.82
N PHE A 182 12.87 0.50 3.00
CA PHE A 182 12.62 1.92 2.85
C PHE A 182 12.12 2.56 4.15
N GLU A 183 11.14 1.95 4.82
CA GLU A 183 10.67 2.39 6.14
C GLU A 183 11.84 2.47 7.16
N TYR A 184 12.67 1.45 7.24
CA TYR A 184 13.83 1.45 8.15
C TYR A 184 14.84 2.55 7.80
N SER A 185 15.09 2.81 6.52
CA SER A 185 16.00 3.89 6.10
C SER A 185 15.49 5.28 6.56
N ILE A 186 14.18 5.51 6.51
CA ILE A 186 13.57 6.74 7.04
C ILE A 186 13.72 6.81 8.56
N LEU A 187 13.52 5.69 9.26
CA LEU A 187 13.58 5.65 10.72
C LEU A 187 14.99 5.87 11.25
N ASP A 188 15.98 5.30 10.61
CA ASP A 188 17.39 5.47 11.00
C ASP A 188 17.79 6.95 11.00
N GLU A 189 17.24 7.74 10.04
CA GLU A 189 17.51 9.18 9.98
C GLU A 189 16.72 10.01 10.99
N ILE A 190 15.50 9.55 11.36
CA ILE A 190 14.66 10.22 12.35
C ILE A 190 15.18 9.95 13.78
N ILE A 191 15.77 8.76 14.00
CA ILE A 191 16.19 8.29 15.33
C ILE A 191 17.65 8.64 15.62
N GLU A 192 18.49 8.89 14.63
CA GLU A 192 19.85 9.40 14.82
C GLU A 192 19.85 10.93 14.76
N PRO A 193 19.67 11.58 15.93
CA PRO A 193 20.40 12.78 16.20
C PRO A 193 21.03 12.70 17.59
N ILE A 194 22.22 12.24 17.72
CA ILE A 194 23.04 12.78 18.85
C ILE A 194 24.49 12.39 18.60
#